data_55b7100f5cd213bb72e5ffe1fb12dfd0
#
_entry.id   55b7100f5cd213bb72e5ffe1fb12dfd0
#
_cell.length_a   1.000
_cell.length_b   1.000
_cell.length_c   1.000
_cell.angle_alpha   90.00
_cell.angle_beta   90.00
_cell.angle_gamma   90.00
#
_symmetry.space_group_name_H-M   'P 1'
#
loop_
_entity.id
_entity.type
_entity.pdbx_description
1 polymer ?
#
loop_
_entity_poly.entity_id
_entity_poly.type
_entity_poly.pdbx_seq_one_letter_code
_entity_poly.pdbx_strand_id
1 'polypeptide(L)'
;MLLGIVFFTSCEDFLDQVPKHNLTLDNAVTDYSGAKNILNGMYSIVAAGSDFGGATWCRLSSQGGFYSSYTTHFNMSYKEGSNDMNGTWKAYYMLVNSANAAIEAISNLAENKFPTPERKQEMIAEARCMRGWAYTNLFWLFGRWWDADDSAYGILYRDKMANLSNLQVPRISVGESYTKIFEDLDDAIANMPDFTTSRYLSRQMAQVMKAKILLYRGVMRGNTQDLKDALTLVETVKRDAPSAWQMEADIAAMYEAGWDSKEVLWARYLGDFASTTTYEFDYSYNI
;
A
#
# COMPACT_ATOMS: atom_id res chain seq x y z
N MET A 1 -35.84 21.68 -60.23
CA MET A 1 -35.85 20.82 -59.03
C MET A 1 -34.46 20.97 -58.38
N LEU A 2 -34.32 21.91 -57.39
CA LEU A 2 -33.05 22.15 -56.70
C LEU A 2 -33.00 21.28 -55.47
N LEU A 3 -32.03 20.38 -55.40
CA LEU A 3 -31.77 19.53 -54.23
C LEU A 3 -30.89 20.32 -53.24
N GLY A 4 -31.46 20.75 -52.12
CA GLY A 4 -30.71 21.41 -51.06
C GLY A 4 -29.93 20.34 -50.25
N ILE A 5 -28.61 20.44 -50.25
CA ILE A 5 -27.73 19.65 -49.40
C ILE A 5 -27.66 20.33 -48.02
N VAL A 6 -28.24 19.67 -46.99
CA VAL A 6 -28.13 20.12 -45.58
C VAL A 6 -26.87 19.52 -45.00
N PHE A 7 -25.90 20.39 -44.72
CA PHE A 7 -24.70 19.99 -43.93
C PHE A 7 -25.06 19.95 -42.45
N PHE A 8 -25.06 18.76 -41.85
CA PHE A 8 -25.07 18.62 -40.41
C PHE A 8 -23.63 18.84 -39.90
N THR A 9 -23.36 20.01 -39.36
CA THR A 9 -22.15 20.22 -38.53
C THR A 9 -22.44 19.60 -37.18
N SER A 10 -21.88 18.43 -36.91
CA SER A 10 -21.87 17.83 -35.60
C SER A 10 -20.92 18.64 -34.72
N CYS A 11 -21.41 19.27 -33.67
CA CYS A 11 -20.56 19.85 -32.62
C CYS A 11 -20.04 18.72 -31.73
N GLU A 12 -18.85 18.20 -32.00
CA GLU A 12 -18.17 17.21 -31.13
C GLU A 12 -17.84 17.78 -29.74
N ASP A 13 -17.57 19.08 -29.63
CA ASP A 13 -17.22 19.75 -28.37
C ASP A 13 -18.32 19.77 -27.30
N PHE A 14 -19.57 19.47 -27.64
CA PHE A 14 -20.66 19.47 -26.65
C PHE A 14 -20.78 18.16 -25.87
N LEU A 15 -20.24 17.08 -26.38
CA LEU A 15 -20.28 15.76 -25.74
C LEU A 15 -19.06 15.49 -24.83
N ASP A 16 -17.99 16.26 -25.00
CA ASP A 16 -16.75 16.13 -24.21
C ASP A 16 -16.65 17.11 -23.03
N GLN A 17 -17.74 17.69 -22.58
CA GLN A 17 -17.72 18.49 -21.35
C GLN A 17 -17.44 17.60 -20.15
N VAL A 18 -16.24 17.70 -19.60
CA VAL A 18 -15.90 17.17 -18.29
C VAL A 18 -16.94 17.67 -17.28
N PRO A 19 -17.67 16.78 -16.59
CA PRO A 19 -18.69 17.18 -15.64
C PRO A 19 -18.11 18.09 -14.57
N LYS A 20 -18.46 19.38 -14.58
CA LYS A 20 -17.93 20.39 -13.64
C LYS A 20 -18.22 20.08 -12.17
N HIS A 21 -19.11 19.15 -11.88
CA HIS A 21 -19.55 18.77 -10.55
C HIS A 21 -19.18 17.35 -10.14
N ASN A 22 -18.58 16.55 -11.03
CA ASN A 22 -18.02 15.24 -10.68
C ASN A 22 -16.50 15.34 -10.62
N LEU A 23 -15.93 15.00 -9.46
CA LEU A 23 -14.47 14.89 -9.32
C LEU A 23 -14.00 13.69 -10.16
N THR A 24 -13.32 13.99 -11.25
CA THR A 24 -12.52 13.04 -12.03
C THR A 24 -11.06 13.18 -11.61
N LEU A 25 -10.20 12.22 -11.94
CA LEU A 25 -8.76 12.34 -11.64
C LEU A 25 -8.17 13.64 -12.23
N ASP A 26 -8.59 13.99 -13.44
CA ASP A 26 -8.07 15.15 -14.18
C ASP A 26 -8.45 16.51 -13.56
N ASN A 27 -9.56 16.57 -12.82
CA ASN A 27 -10.02 17.81 -12.18
C ASN A 27 -9.83 17.82 -10.66
N ALA A 28 -9.56 16.68 -10.04
CA ALA A 28 -9.38 16.57 -8.59
C ALA A 28 -7.98 16.93 -8.13
N VAL A 29 -6.96 16.76 -8.99
CA VAL A 29 -5.55 16.97 -8.66
C VAL A 29 -4.94 17.95 -9.67
N THR A 30 -5.08 19.24 -9.41
CA THR A 30 -4.61 20.33 -10.31
C THR A 30 -3.42 21.10 -9.76
N ASP A 31 -3.08 20.87 -8.48
CA ASP A 31 -2.02 21.56 -7.77
C ASP A 31 -1.43 20.70 -6.63
N TYR A 32 -0.47 21.25 -5.91
CA TYR A 32 0.19 20.60 -4.78
C TYR A 32 -0.78 20.22 -3.65
N SER A 33 -1.82 21.00 -3.41
CA SER A 33 -2.82 20.70 -2.39
C SER A 33 -3.64 19.47 -2.79
N GLY A 34 -4.06 19.39 -4.04
CA GLY A 34 -4.70 18.20 -4.61
C GLY A 34 -3.80 16.96 -4.52
N ALA A 35 -2.50 17.12 -4.84
CA ALA A 35 -1.53 16.04 -4.69
C ALA A 35 -1.40 15.55 -3.25
N LYS A 36 -1.38 16.44 -2.25
CA LYS A 36 -1.41 16.04 -0.83
C LYS A 36 -2.69 15.31 -0.45
N ASN A 37 -3.82 15.80 -0.94
CA ASN A 37 -5.12 15.22 -0.61
C ASN A 37 -5.26 13.80 -1.15
N ILE A 38 -4.78 13.52 -2.37
CA ILE A 38 -4.85 12.16 -2.93
C ILE A 38 -3.92 11.20 -2.16
N LEU A 39 -2.75 11.64 -1.71
CA LEU A 39 -1.90 10.84 -0.80
C LEU A 39 -2.58 10.57 0.54
N ASN A 40 -3.14 11.61 1.16
CA ASN A 40 -3.87 11.44 2.42
C ASN A 40 -5.07 10.51 2.28
N GLY A 41 -5.67 10.44 1.08
CA GLY A 41 -6.73 9.48 0.76
C GLY A 41 -6.29 8.02 0.93
N MET A 42 -5.03 7.67 0.59
CA MET A 42 -4.50 6.32 0.81
C MET A 42 -4.40 5.99 2.31
N TYR A 43 -3.87 6.92 3.11
CA TYR A 43 -3.81 6.76 4.57
C TYR A 43 -5.19 6.65 5.19
N SER A 44 -6.17 7.41 4.68
CA SER A 44 -7.57 7.34 5.14
C SER A 44 -8.19 5.97 4.87
N ILE A 45 -7.89 5.33 3.74
CA ILE A 45 -8.33 3.97 3.44
C ILE A 45 -7.77 2.99 4.48
N VAL A 46 -6.47 3.09 4.78
CA VAL A 46 -5.84 2.24 5.80
C VAL A 46 -6.43 2.53 7.18
N ALA A 47 -6.64 3.80 7.53
CA ALA A 47 -7.20 4.20 8.82
C ALA A 47 -8.64 3.72 9.01
N ALA A 48 -9.49 3.82 7.99
CA ALA A 48 -10.91 3.46 8.09
C ALA A 48 -11.18 1.96 7.98
N GLY A 49 -10.26 1.18 7.38
CA GLY A 49 -10.50 -0.23 7.06
C GLY A 49 -10.17 -1.17 8.23
N SER A 50 -11.16 -1.87 8.78
CA SER A 50 -10.96 -2.91 9.79
C SER A 50 -10.05 -4.04 9.30
N ASP A 51 -10.02 -4.29 7.99
CA ASP A 51 -9.17 -5.30 7.36
C ASP A 51 -7.66 -5.00 7.43
N PHE A 52 -7.27 -3.76 7.74
CA PHE A 52 -5.87 -3.37 7.94
C PHE A 52 -5.42 -3.42 9.41
N GLY A 53 -6.29 -3.79 10.33
CA GLY A 53 -6.03 -3.78 11.77
C GLY A 53 -6.55 -5.01 12.48
N GLY A 54 -7.39 -4.81 13.50
CA GLY A 54 -7.85 -5.82 14.43
C GLY A 54 -8.45 -7.08 13.79
N ALA A 55 -9.23 -6.94 12.71
CA ALA A 55 -9.83 -8.09 12.01
C ALA A 55 -8.75 -9.00 11.40
N THR A 56 -7.74 -8.43 10.76
CA THR A 56 -6.61 -9.19 10.21
C THR A 56 -5.77 -9.82 11.31
N TRP A 57 -5.50 -9.07 12.39
CA TRP A 57 -4.77 -9.60 13.54
C TRP A 57 -5.47 -10.80 14.18
N CYS A 58 -6.78 -10.68 14.46
CA CYS A 58 -7.58 -11.78 15.02
C CYS A 58 -7.55 -13.02 14.12
N ARG A 59 -7.64 -12.82 12.81
CA ARG A 59 -7.58 -13.89 11.82
C ARG A 59 -6.22 -14.59 11.83
N LEU A 60 -5.13 -13.85 11.72
CA LEU A 60 -3.78 -14.40 11.71
C LEU A 60 -3.44 -15.09 13.03
N SER A 61 -3.86 -14.50 14.16
CA SER A 61 -3.69 -15.10 15.48
C SER A 61 -4.48 -16.40 15.63
N SER A 62 -5.69 -16.46 15.07
CA SER A 62 -6.49 -17.70 15.05
C SER A 62 -5.85 -18.77 14.19
N GLN A 63 -5.33 -18.43 13.01
CA GLN A 63 -4.59 -19.35 12.14
C GLN A 63 -3.31 -19.87 12.79
N GLY A 64 -2.64 -19.01 13.55
CA GLY A 64 -1.44 -19.37 14.34
C GLY A 64 -1.76 -20.18 15.61
N GLY A 65 -3.03 -20.43 15.92
CA GLY A 65 -3.44 -21.16 17.11
C GLY A 65 -3.43 -20.35 18.41
N PHE A 66 -3.19 -19.03 18.34
CA PHE A 66 -3.12 -18.17 19.52
C PHE A 66 -4.50 -17.63 19.96
N TYR A 67 -5.52 -17.77 19.12
CA TYR A 67 -6.85 -17.27 19.40
C TYR A 67 -7.93 -18.16 18.79
N SER A 68 -8.87 -18.65 19.61
CA SER A 68 -9.82 -19.69 19.21
C SER A 68 -11.24 -19.19 18.88
N SER A 69 -11.54 -17.90 19.04
CA SER A 69 -12.89 -17.35 18.84
C SER A 69 -13.42 -17.44 17.42
N TYR A 70 -12.53 -17.49 16.42
CA TYR A 70 -12.91 -17.58 15.02
C TYR A 70 -12.67 -19.00 14.49
N THR A 71 -13.63 -19.88 14.72
CA THR A 71 -13.52 -21.33 14.39
C THR A 71 -13.12 -21.57 12.93
N THR A 72 -13.66 -20.80 11.98
CA THR A 72 -13.33 -20.93 10.56
C THR A 72 -11.86 -20.63 10.30
N HIS A 73 -11.32 -19.60 10.95
CA HIS A 73 -9.91 -19.21 10.82
C HIS A 73 -8.99 -20.20 11.54
N PHE A 74 -9.35 -20.59 12.74
CA PHE A 74 -8.60 -21.58 13.53
C PHE A 74 -8.47 -22.93 12.81
N ASN A 75 -9.56 -23.40 12.20
CA ASN A 75 -9.58 -24.67 11.47
C ASN A 75 -9.14 -24.50 10.00
N MET A 76 -8.80 -23.30 9.55
CA MET A 76 -8.49 -22.99 8.14
C MET A 76 -9.57 -23.48 7.16
N SER A 77 -10.82 -23.51 7.57
CA SER A 77 -11.96 -24.06 6.81
C SER A 77 -12.65 -23.00 5.95
N TYR A 78 -11.86 -22.24 5.18
CA TYR A 78 -12.38 -21.24 4.27
C TYR A 78 -13.12 -21.87 3.08
N LYS A 79 -14.18 -21.20 2.67
CA LYS A 79 -14.90 -21.54 1.43
C LYS A 79 -14.74 -20.41 0.43
N GLU A 80 -14.84 -20.75 -0.85
CA GLU A 80 -14.99 -19.77 -1.90
C GLU A 80 -16.13 -18.81 -1.57
N GLY A 81 -15.91 -17.51 -1.73
CA GLY A 81 -16.90 -16.47 -1.40
C GLY A 81 -17.02 -16.13 0.09
N SER A 82 -16.12 -16.62 0.96
CA SER A 82 -16.06 -16.19 2.36
C SER A 82 -15.98 -14.67 2.47
N ASN A 83 -16.92 -14.06 3.21
CA ASN A 83 -17.00 -12.60 3.36
C ASN A 83 -15.71 -12.01 3.94
N ASP A 84 -15.10 -12.69 4.90
CA ASP A 84 -13.88 -12.22 5.57
C ASP A 84 -12.70 -12.13 4.58
N MET A 85 -12.52 -13.16 3.76
CA MET A 85 -11.46 -13.16 2.76
C MET A 85 -11.74 -12.16 1.63
N ASN A 86 -13.00 -12.04 1.21
CA ASN A 86 -13.41 -11.05 0.21
C ASN A 86 -13.25 -9.61 0.71
N GLY A 87 -13.54 -9.35 2.00
CA GLY A 87 -13.33 -8.04 2.63
C GLY A 87 -11.87 -7.63 2.52
N THR A 88 -10.97 -8.48 3.00
CA THR A 88 -9.53 -8.23 2.97
C THR A 88 -8.99 -8.07 1.55
N TRP A 89 -9.39 -8.94 0.62
CA TRP A 89 -9.04 -8.81 -0.80
C TRP A 89 -9.44 -7.45 -1.37
N LYS A 90 -10.70 -7.05 -1.16
CA LYS A 90 -11.22 -5.76 -1.63
C LYS A 90 -10.48 -4.58 -1.01
N ALA A 91 -10.23 -4.62 0.29
CA ALA A 91 -9.55 -3.54 1.01
C ALA A 91 -8.15 -3.28 0.43
N TYR A 92 -7.34 -4.32 0.27
CA TYR A 92 -6.00 -4.15 -0.29
C TYR A 92 -6.03 -3.75 -1.78
N TYR A 93 -6.94 -4.29 -2.61
CA TYR A 93 -7.04 -3.83 -4.00
C TYR A 93 -7.63 -2.42 -4.14
N MET A 94 -8.47 -1.98 -3.22
CA MET A 94 -8.90 -0.58 -3.15
C MET A 94 -7.72 0.33 -2.84
N LEU A 95 -6.84 -0.09 -1.94
CA LEU A 95 -5.60 0.64 -1.63
C LEU A 95 -4.64 0.69 -2.83
N VAL A 96 -4.44 -0.44 -3.52
CA VAL A 96 -3.66 -0.49 -4.77
C VAL A 96 -4.22 0.47 -5.80
N ASN A 97 -5.55 0.48 -5.99
CA ASN A 97 -6.20 1.37 -6.95
C ASN A 97 -6.02 2.84 -6.57
N SER A 98 -6.11 3.18 -5.29
CA SER A 98 -5.87 4.54 -4.80
C SER A 98 -4.40 4.96 -4.98
N ALA A 99 -3.46 4.05 -4.75
CA ALA A 99 -2.04 4.31 -4.99
C ALA A 99 -1.74 4.52 -6.48
N ASN A 100 -2.34 3.72 -7.37
CA ASN A 100 -2.23 3.91 -8.82
C ASN A 100 -2.80 5.28 -9.26
N ALA A 101 -3.94 5.67 -8.70
CA ALA A 101 -4.53 6.99 -8.94
C ALA A 101 -3.60 8.12 -8.49
N ALA A 102 -2.99 7.98 -7.32
CA ALA A 102 -2.05 8.98 -6.79
C ALA A 102 -0.79 9.08 -7.67
N ILE A 103 -0.20 7.94 -8.06
CA ILE A 103 0.97 7.90 -8.94
C ILE A 103 0.65 8.60 -10.27
N GLU A 104 -0.46 8.27 -10.90
CA GLU A 104 -0.88 8.82 -12.19
C GLU A 104 -1.13 10.32 -12.07
N ALA A 105 -1.97 10.75 -11.13
CA ALA A 105 -2.34 12.14 -10.96
C ALA A 105 -1.13 13.05 -10.63
N ILE A 106 -0.26 12.60 -9.72
CA ILE A 106 0.93 13.35 -9.33
C ILE A 106 1.94 13.39 -10.48
N SER A 107 2.12 12.30 -11.21
CA SER A 107 3.01 12.24 -12.37
C SER A 107 2.61 13.21 -13.48
N ASN A 108 1.30 13.40 -13.70
CA ASN A 108 0.75 14.29 -14.71
C ASN A 108 0.83 15.78 -14.33
N LEU A 109 1.01 16.12 -13.05
CA LEU A 109 1.20 17.50 -12.64
C LEU A 109 2.56 18.04 -13.12
N ALA A 110 2.56 19.27 -13.61
CA ALA A 110 3.79 19.97 -13.98
C ALA A 110 4.68 20.21 -12.74
N GLU A 111 6.00 20.13 -12.90
CA GLU A 111 6.97 20.27 -11.80
C GLU A 111 6.85 21.60 -11.05
N ASN A 112 6.52 22.69 -11.76
CA ASN A 112 6.33 24.02 -11.17
C ASN A 112 5.10 24.13 -10.25
N LYS A 113 4.30 23.08 -10.13
CA LYS A 113 3.20 22.97 -9.16
C LYS A 113 3.68 22.54 -7.77
N PHE A 114 4.89 22.04 -7.66
CA PHE A 114 5.48 21.58 -6.41
C PHE A 114 6.45 22.61 -5.81
N PRO A 115 6.64 22.61 -4.48
CA PRO A 115 7.63 23.49 -3.83
C PRO A 115 9.05 23.26 -4.34
N THR A 116 9.41 22.02 -4.62
CA THR A 116 10.67 21.60 -5.25
C THR A 116 10.43 20.42 -6.21
N PRO A 117 11.30 20.19 -7.22
CA PRO A 117 11.19 19.01 -8.09
C PRO A 117 11.28 17.68 -7.33
N GLU A 118 12.13 17.64 -6.30
CA GLU A 118 12.31 16.47 -5.44
C GLU A 118 10.99 16.09 -4.75
N ARG A 119 10.20 17.10 -4.32
CA ARG A 119 8.92 16.84 -3.63
C ARG A 119 7.92 16.07 -4.49
N LYS A 120 7.92 16.30 -5.79
CA LYS A 120 7.09 15.50 -6.72
C LYS A 120 7.51 14.03 -6.68
N GLN A 121 8.81 13.77 -6.77
CA GLN A 121 9.37 12.41 -6.76
C GLN A 121 9.14 11.70 -5.42
N GLU A 122 9.35 12.41 -4.31
CA GLU A 122 9.05 11.91 -2.97
C GLU A 122 7.59 11.43 -2.84
N MET A 123 6.64 12.24 -3.35
CA MET A 123 5.22 11.89 -3.27
C MET A 123 4.84 10.68 -4.14
N ILE A 124 5.44 10.55 -5.31
CA ILE A 124 5.27 9.37 -6.17
C ILE A 124 5.85 8.12 -5.47
N ALA A 125 7.03 8.23 -4.88
CA ALA A 125 7.70 7.17 -4.16
C ALA A 125 6.90 6.74 -2.91
N GLU A 126 6.28 7.68 -2.21
CA GLU A 126 5.37 7.40 -1.09
C GLU A 126 4.15 6.58 -1.53
N ALA A 127 3.53 6.93 -2.66
CA ALA A 127 2.42 6.18 -3.23
C ALA A 127 2.86 4.77 -3.69
N ARG A 128 4.06 4.63 -4.27
CA ARG A 128 4.64 3.33 -4.61
C ARG A 128 4.94 2.50 -3.37
N CYS A 129 5.48 3.08 -2.32
CA CYS A 129 5.70 2.39 -1.04
C CYS A 129 4.39 1.79 -0.50
N MET A 130 3.31 2.56 -0.50
CA MET A 130 1.99 2.11 -0.09
C MET A 130 1.47 0.97 -0.98
N ARG A 131 1.69 1.06 -2.30
CA ARG A 131 1.33 0.01 -3.25
C ARG A 131 2.14 -1.26 -3.02
N GLY A 132 3.44 -1.14 -2.82
CA GLY A 132 4.34 -2.25 -2.49
C GLY A 132 3.94 -2.95 -1.20
N TRP A 133 3.56 -2.18 -0.16
CA TRP A 133 3.00 -2.73 1.07
C TRP A 133 1.69 -3.49 0.84
N ALA A 134 0.77 -2.92 0.09
CA ALA A 134 -0.50 -3.57 -0.23
C ALA A 134 -0.29 -4.87 -1.00
N TYR A 135 0.57 -4.88 -2.01
CA TYR A 135 0.91 -6.08 -2.76
C TYR A 135 1.65 -7.14 -1.94
N THR A 136 2.51 -6.74 -1.03
CA THR A 136 3.16 -7.67 -0.10
C THR A 136 2.14 -8.44 0.72
N ASN A 137 1.16 -7.74 1.29
CA ASN A 137 0.09 -8.38 2.07
C ASN A 137 -0.82 -9.25 1.19
N LEU A 138 -1.20 -8.78 0.00
CA LEU A 138 -1.95 -9.61 -0.96
C LEU A 138 -1.20 -10.87 -1.35
N PHE A 139 0.11 -10.78 -1.53
CA PHE A 139 0.95 -11.90 -1.88
C PHE A 139 1.04 -12.92 -0.74
N TRP A 140 1.24 -12.46 0.50
CA TRP A 140 1.30 -13.33 1.67
C TRP A 140 -0.04 -13.99 2.01
N LEU A 141 -1.15 -13.30 1.79
CA LEU A 141 -2.48 -13.81 2.13
C LEU A 141 -3.11 -14.65 1.03
N PHE A 142 -2.83 -14.36 -0.25
CA PHE A 142 -3.57 -14.92 -1.39
C PHE A 142 -2.68 -15.51 -2.49
N GLY A 143 -1.35 -15.38 -2.39
CA GLY A 143 -0.39 -15.99 -3.30
C GLY A 143 0.30 -17.20 -2.67
N ARG A 144 1.12 -17.86 -3.46
CA ARG A 144 2.04 -18.92 -3.00
C ARG A 144 3.47 -18.38 -2.99
N TRP A 145 3.70 -17.37 -2.17
CA TRP A 145 4.98 -16.65 -2.08
C TRP A 145 6.20 -17.53 -1.79
N TRP A 146 5.98 -18.75 -1.28
CA TRP A 146 7.02 -19.75 -1.01
C TRP A 146 7.38 -20.63 -2.20
N ASP A 147 6.56 -20.63 -3.27
CA ASP A 147 6.79 -21.43 -4.48
C ASP A 147 7.99 -20.90 -5.30
N ALA A 148 8.42 -21.69 -6.29
CA ALA A 148 9.42 -21.31 -7.27
C ALA A 148 8.95 -20.11 -8.12
N ASP A 149 9.89 -19.40 -8.74
CA ASP A 149 9.62 -18.14 -9.46
C ASP A 149 8.71 -18.30 -10.68
N ASP A 150 8.69 -19.47 -11.31
CA ASP A 150 7.84 -19.80 -12.46
C ASP A 150 6.41 -20.21 -12.08
N SER A 151 6.12 -20.39 -10.79
CA SER A 151 4.77 -20.70 -10.32
C SER A 151 3.79 -19.59 -10.69
N ALA A 152 2.63 -19.97 -11.28
CA ALA A 152 1.57 -19.04 -11.70
C ALA A 152 0.73 -18.48 -10.54
N TYR A 153 1.06 -18.80 -9.28
CA TYR A 153 0.30 -18.40 -8.10
C TYR A 153 0.82 -17.12 -7.43
N GLY A 154 1.28 -16.16 -8.22
CA GLY A 154 1.64 -14.83 -7.75
C GLY A 154 0.43 -13.92 -7.50
N ILE A 155 0.66 -12.61 -7.51
CA ILE A 155 -0.40 -11.61 -7.34
C ILE A 155 -1.14 -11.34 -8.66
N LEU A 156 -2.33 -10.75 -8.53
CA LEU A 156 -3.03 -10.13 -9.64
C LEU A 156 -2.53 -8.67 -9.71
N TYR A 157 -1.54 -8.43 -10.57
CA TYR A 157 -0.84 -7.14 -10.60
C TYR A 157 -1.56 -6.10 -11.45
N ARG A 158 -1.66 -4.87 -10.93
CA ARG A 158 -2.21 -3.70 -11.60
C ARG A 158 -1.31 -2.49 -11.36
N ASP A 159 -0.85 -1.88 -12.42
CA ASP A 159 -0.06 -0.65 -12.41
C ASP A 159 -0.87 0.60 -12.77
N LYS A 160 -2.16 0.42 -13.08
CA LYS A 160 -3.10 1.48 -13.45
C LYS A 160 -4.40 1.35 -12.69
N MET A 161 -5.14 2.43 -12.60
CA MET A 161 -6.51 2.40 -12.08
C MET A 161 -7.37 1.39 -12.83
N ALA A 162 -8.18 0.64 -12.06
CA ALA A 162 -9.14 -0.28 -12.63
C ALA A 162 -10.29 0.49 -13.30
N ASN A 163 -10.60 0.12 -14.52
CA ASN A 163 -11.75 0.60 -15.29
C ASN A 163 -12.36 -0.55 -16.09
N LEU A 164 -13.48 -0.30 -16.78
CA LEU A 164 -14.20 -1.34 -17.49
C LEU A 164 -13.36 -2.05 -18.58
N SER A 165 -12.36 -1.38 -19.15
CA SER A 165 -11.52 -1.94 -20.20
C SER A 165 -10.37 -2.83 -19.69
N ASN A 166 -10.02 -2.71 -18.40
CA ASN A 166 -8.89 -3.42 -17.79
C ASN A 166 -9.27 -4.25 -16.55
N LEU A 167 -10.55 -4.58 -16.35
CA LEU A 167 -11.02 -5.31 -15.17
C LEU A 167 -10.39 -6.69 -15.04
N GLN A 168 -10.27 -7.41 -16.15
CA GLN A 168 -9.77 -8.78 -16.15
C GLN A 168 -8.26 -8.79 -16.41
N VAL A 169 -7.49 -9.14 -15.39
CA VAL A 169 -6.06 -9.37 -15.50
C VAL A 169 -5.72 -10.73 -14.87
N PRO A 170 -4.83 -11.51 -15.48
CA PRO A 170 -4.38 -12.77 -14.90
C PRO A 170 -3.46 -12.51 -13.72
N ARG A 171 -3.21 -13.55 -12.92
CA ARG A 171 -2.10 -13.53 -11.98
C ARG A 171 -0.78 -13.55 -12.75
N ILE A 172 0.19 -12.82 -12.24
CA ILE A 172 1.59 -12.94 -12.68
C ILE A 172 2.28 -14.06 -11.92
N SER A 173 3.47 -14.44 -12.33
CA SER A 173 4.26 -15.47 -11.65
C SER A 173 4.70 -15.02 -10.24
N VAL A 174 5.13 -15.96 -9.43
CA VAL A 174 5.71 -15.71 -8.11
C VAL A 174 6.95 -14.82 -8.21
N GLY A 175 7.85 -15.10 -9.15
CA GLY A 175 9.06 -14.31 -9.39
C GLY A 175 8.75 -12.89 -9.85
N GLU A 176 7.82 -12.74 -10.80
CA GLU A 176 7.35 -11.41 -11.24
C GLU A 176 6.69 -10.63 -10.09
N SER A 177 5.96 -11.32 -9.20
CA SER A 177 5.35 -10.68 -8.03
C SER A 177 6.39 -10.05 -7.11
N TYR A 178 7.48 -10.77 -6.81
CA TYR A 178 8.61 -10.22 -6.07
C TYR A 178 9.26 -9.05 -6.81
N THR A 179 9.48 -9.18 -8.10
CA THR A 179 10.08 -8.11 -8.92
C THR A 179 9.25 -6.83 -8.83
N LYS A 180 7.94 -6.93 -9.02
CA LYS A 180 7.04 -5.76 -8.98
C LYS A 180 6.95 -5.11 -7.59
N ILE A 181 6.93 -5.91 -6.54
CA ILE A 181 6.97 -5.41 -5.16
C ILE A 181 8.30 -4.71 -4.88
N PHE A 182 9.42 -5.30 -5.31
CA PHE A 182 10.74 -4.71 -5.09
C PHE A 182 10.97 -3.46 -5.92
N GLU A 183 10.48 -3.38 -7.16
CA GLU A 183 10.50 -2.13 -7.96
C GLU A 183 9.86 -0.96 -7.20
N ASP A 184 8.71 -1.19 -6.57
CA ASP A 184 8.03 -0.16 -5.78
C ASP A 184 8.80 0.22 -4.50
N LEU A 185 9.34 -0.78 -3.77
CA LEU A 185 10.10 -0.55 -2.55
C LEU A 185 11.48 0.06 -2.82
N ASP A 186 12.13 -0.30 -3.91
CA ASP A 186 13.44 0.27 -4.30
C ASP A 186 13.31 1.73 -4.72
N ASP A 187 12.25 2.07 -5.45
CA ASP A 187 11.94 3.46 -5.74
C ASP A 187 11.66 4.27 -4.45
N ALA A 188 10.94 3.67 -3.51
CA ALA A 188 10.67 4.26 -2.21
C ALA A 188 11.97 4.49 -1.39
N ILE A 189 12.86 3.50 -1.36
CA ILE A 189 14.16 3.60 -0.69
C ILE A 189 15.03 4.69 -1.31
N ALA A 190 14.99 4.84 -2.63
CA ALA A 190 15.80 5.82 -3.34
C ALA A 190 15.29 7.25 -3.17
N ASN A 191 13.97 7.44 -3.17
CA ASN A 191 13.35 8.76 -3.39
C ASN A 191 12.52 9.28 -2.20
N MET A 192 12.17 8.45 -1.22
CA MET A 192 11.42 8.96 -0.06
C MET A 192 12.30 9.70 0.93
N PRO A 193 11.74 10.67 1.67
CA PRO A 193 12.42 11.31 2.78
C PRO A 193 12.68 10.33 3.93
N ASP A 194 13.62 10.71 4.78
CA ASP A 194 13.89 9.99 6.01
C ASP A 194 12.73 10.09 7.00
N PHE A 195 12.69 9.15 7.94
CA PHE A 195 11.70 9.10 8.99
C PHE A 195 11.66 10.38 9.82
N THR A 196 10.46 10.89 10.03
CA THR A 196 10.20 12.03 10.91
C THR A 196 9.12 11.73 11.95
N THR A 197 8.14 10.91 11.60
CA THR A 197 7.02 10.52 12.46
C THR A 197 6.41 9.20 11.99
N SER A 198 5.90 8.43 12.91
CA SER A 198 5.22 7.16 12.63
C SER A 198 3.89 7.29 11.82
N ARG A 199 3.41 8.52 11.61
CA ARG A 199 2.14 8.76 10.88
C ARG A 199 2.24 8.54 9.37
N TYR A 200 3.43 8.69 8.81
CA TYR A 200 3.68 8.62 7.36
C TYR A 200 4.75 7.58 7.05
N LEU A 201 4.66 7.01 5.87
CA LEU A 201 5.70 6.14 5.35
C LEU A 201 7.01 6.91 5.18
N SER A 202 8.12 6.20 5.29
CA SER A 202 9.46 6.76 5.21
C SER A 202 10.41 5.81 4.47
N ARG A 203 11.58 6.30 4.08
CA ARG A 203 12.65 5.48 3.51
C ARG A 203 12.98 4.28 4.41
N GLN A 204 13.11 4.50 5.72
CA GLN A 204 13.43 3.45 6.68
C GLN A 204 12.33 2.39 6.75
N MET A 205 11.07 2.80 6.68
CA MET A 205 9.96 1.85 6.61
C MET A 205 10.03 0.99 5.35
N ALA A 206 10.33 1.57 4.18
CA ALA A 206 10.50 0.81 2.94
C ALA A 206 11.68 -0.18 3.02
N GLN A 207 12.79 0.22 3.65
CA GLN A 207 13.95 -0.64 3.89
C GLN A 207 13.59 -1.84 4.77
N VAL A 208 12.88 -1.61 5.87
CA VAL A 208 12.46 -2.69 6.79
C VAL A 208 11.44 -3.61 6.12
N MET A 209 10.48 -3.08 5.36
CA MET A 209 9.56 -3.91 4.56
C MET A 209 10.31 -4.83 3.60
N LYS A 210 11.24 -4.28 2.83
CA LYS A 210 12.05 -5.08 1.90
C LYS A 210 12.87 -6.12 2.63
N ALA A 211 13.50 -5.74 3.74
CA ALA A 211 14.27 -6.67 4.57
C ALA A 211 13.41 -7.84 5.07
N LYS A 212 12.19 -7.57 5.53
CA LYS A 212 11.26 -8.61 5.99
C LYS A 212 10.86 -9.57 4.87
N ILE A 213 10.59 -9.06 3.66
CA ILE A 213 10.27 -9.90 2.50
C ILE A 213 11.46 -10.79 2.14
N LEU A 214 12.66 -10.22 2.10
CA LEU A 214 13.90 -10.95 1.81
C LEU A 214 14.19 -12.02 2.87
N LEU A 215 13.99 -11.69 4.16
CA LEU A 215 14.15 -12.65 5.25
C LEU A 215 13.23 -13.87 5.06
N TYR A 216 11.94 -13.63 4.81
CA TYR A 216 10.99 -14.72 4.64
C TYR A 216 11.29 -15.55 3.38
N ARG A 217 11.55 -14.90 2.25
CA ARG A 217 11.91 -15.58 1.01
C ARG A 217 13.22 -16.36 1.17
N GLY A 218 14.22 -15.76 1.79
CA GLY A 218 15.52 -16.36 2.03
C GLY A 218 15.44 -17.62 2.89
N VAL A 219 14.67 -17.57 3.99
CA VAL A 219 14.45 -18.74 4.86
C VAL A 219 13.71 -19.85 4.10
N MET A 220 12.60 -19.52 3.45
CA MET A 220 11.75 -20.52 2.79
C MET A 220 12.43 -21.19 1.59
N ARG A 221 13.30 -20.48 0.89
CA ARG A 221 13.99 -20.98 -0.31
C ARG A 221 15.44 -21.39 -0.07
N GLY A 222 15.96 -21.26 1.14
CA GLY A 222 17.36 -21.48 1.45
C GLY A 222 18.31 -20.49 0.73
N ASN A 223 17.83 -19.30 0.37
CA ASN A 223 18.61 -18.30 -0.35
C ASN A 223 19.44 -17.46 0.61
N THR A 224 20.71 -17.79 0.76
CA THR A 224 21.66 -17.08 1.64
C THR A 224 21.87 -15.62 1.23
N GLN A 225 21.75 -15.28 -0.06
CA GLN A 225 21.92 -13.91 -0.53
C GLN A 225 20.76 -13.03 -0.03
N ASP A 226 19.51 -13.49 -0.11
CA ASP A 226 18.37 -12.78 0.45
C ASP A 226 18.55 -12.48 1.94
N LEU A 227 19.10 -13.43 2.72
CA LEU A 227 19.36 -13.24 4.15
C LEU A 227 20.43 -12.17 4.40
N LYS A 228 21.50 -12.14 3.59
CA LYS A 228 22.55 -11.11 3.67
C LYS A 228 22.01 -9.73 3.29
N ASP A 229 21.20 -9.66 2.25
CA ASP A 229 20.61 -8.41 1.78
C ASP A 229 19.60 -7.86 2.82
N ALA A 230 18.80 -8.74 3.44
CA ALA A 230 17.93 -8.38 4.54
C ALA A 230 18.71 -7.80 5.72
N LEU A 231 19.78 -8.46 6.14
CA LEU A 231 20.66 -7.99 7.22
C LEU A 231 21.25 -6.62 6.89
N THR A 232 21.78 -6.45 5.68
CA THR A 232 22.37 -5.18 5.23
C THR A 232 21.36 -4.03 5.32
N LEU A 233 20.11 -4.25 4.91
CA LEU A 233 19.06 -3.22 4.99
C LEU A 233 18.76 -2.83 6.44
N VAL A 234 18.63 -3.80 7.34
CA VAL A 234 18.35 -3.52 8.76
C VAL A 234 19.53 -2.82 9.45
N GLU A 235 20.76 -3.23 9.16
CA GLU A 235 21.97 -2.57 9.66
C GLU A 235 22.07 -1.14 9.14
N THR A 236 21.68 -0.89 7.89
CA THR A 236 21.62 0.45 7.30
C THR A 236 20.61 1.33 8.04
N VAL A 237 19.40 0.81 8.31
CA VAL A 237 18.40 1.54 9.10
C VAL A 237 18.96 1.88 10.50
N LYS A 238 19.59 0.93 11.19
CA LYS A 238 20.16 1.17 12.54
C LYS A 238 21.28 2.19 12.53
N ARG A 239 22.11 2.21 11.50
CA ARG A 239 23.28 3.10 11.41
C ARG A 239 22.89 4.52 10.97
N ASP A 240 22.00 4.62 9.97
CA ASP A 240 21.76 5.85 9.22
C ASP A 240 20.39 6.47 9.53
N ALA A 241 19.61 5.87 10.44
CA ALA A 241 18.32 6.41 10.81
C ALA A 241 18.46 7.80 11.47
N PRO A 242 17.55 8.73 11.17
CA PRO A 242 17.56 10.04 11.79
C PRO A 242 17.32 9.94 13.30
N SER A 243 17.71 10.97 14.04
CA SER A 243 17.60 11.03 15.52
C SER A 243 16.16 10.91 16.04
N ALA A 244 15.18 11.08 15.17
CA ALA A 244 13.76 10.87 15.49
C ALA A 244 13.42 9.38 15.72
N TRP A 245 14.23 8.45 15.20
CA TRP A 245 14.07 7.02 15.38
C TRP A 245 15.19 6.44 16.26
N GLN A 246 14.82 5.53 17.13
CA GLN A 246 15.79 4.71 17.90
C GLN A 246 15.10 3.44 18.40
N MET A 247 15.89 2.39 18.59
CA MET A 247 15.37 1.22 19.29
C MET A 247 15.09 1.54 20.75
N GLU A 248 13.98 1.05 21.26
CA GLU A 248 13.66 1.14 22.69
C GLU A 248 14.59 0.24 23.52
N ALA A 249 14.68 0.54 24.80
CA ALA A 249 15.54 -0.21 25.73
C ALA A 249 15.07 -1.67 25.88
N ASP A 250 13.76 -1.88 25.83
CA ASP A 250 13.13 -3.19 25.91
C ASP A 250 11.72 -3.16 25.27
N ILE A 251 11.15 -4.36 25.08
CA ILE A 251 9.83 -4.53 24.48
C ILE A 251 8.72 -3.90 25.32
N ALA A 252 8.81 -3.91 26.65
CA ALA A 252 7.79 -3.33 27.51
C ALA A 252 7.70 -1.82 27.31
N ALA A 253 8.85 -1.12 27.27
CA ALA A 253 8.91 0.31 26.98
C ALA A 253 8.27 0.65 25.62
N MET A 254 8.50 -0.17 24.58
CA MET A 254 7.88 0.01 23.28
C MET A 254 6.35 -0.10 23.34
N TYR A 255 5.82 -1.11 24.03
CA TYR A 255 4.38 -1.29 24.16
C TYR A 255 3.70 -0.23 25.03
N GLU A 256 4.36 0.24 26.10
CA GLU A 256 3.88 1.31 26.97
C GLU A 256 3.79 2.65 26.23
N ALA A 257 4.78 2.95 25.39
CA ALA A 257 4.78 4.15 24.54
C ALA A 257 3.80 4.06 23.36
N GLY A 258 3.45 2.84 22.92
CA GLY A 258 2.55 2.61 21.80
C GLY A 258 3.02 3.30 20.51
N TRP A 259 2.17 4.08 19.88
CA TRP A 259 2.51 4.81 18.64
C TRP A 259 3.52 5.95 18.83
N ASP A 260 3.70 6.43 20.05
CA ASP A 260 4.70 7.45 20.39
C ASP A 260 6.09 6.83 20.64
N SER A 261 6.21 5.50 20.60
CA SER A 261 7.50 4.83 20.67
C SER A 261 8.39 5.28 19.51
N LYS A 262 9.63 5.60 19.83
CA LYS A 262 10.64 6.00 18.84
C LYS A 262 11.05 4.84 17.92
N GLU A 263 10.76 3.60 18.28
CA GLU A 263 11.04 2.42 17.46
C GLU A 263 9.99 2.20 16.38
N VAL A 264 8.77 2.74 16.53
CA VAL A 264 7.68 2.56 15.57
C VAL A 264 7.92 3.39 14.32
N LEU A 265 8.23 2.74 13.21
CA LEU A 265 8.47 3.37 11.91
C LEU A 265 7.19 3.78 11.18
N TRP A 266 6.10 3.07 11.41
CA TRP A 266 4.79 3.41 10.85
C TRP A 266 3.67 2.82 11.69
N ALA A 267 2.72 3.66 12.05
CA ALA A 267 1.53 3.28 12.80
C ALA A 267 0.27 3.75 12.06
N ARG A 268 -0.78 2.94 12.12
CA ARG A 268 -2.10 3.33 11.65
C ARG A 268 -2.65 4.41 12.57
N TYR A 269 -2.85 5.63 12.03
CA TYR A 269 -3.40 6.74 12.78
C TYR A 269 -4.90 6.85 12.57
N LEU A 270 -5.68 6.71 13.65
CA LEU A 270 -7.15 6.77 13.62
C LEU A 270 -7.72 8.15 13.91
N GLY A 271 -6.88 9.12 14.23
CA GLY A 271 -7.31 10.46 14.65
C GLY A 271 -7.94 10.48 16.03
N ASP A 272 -8.50 11.64 16.38
CA ASP A 272 -9.16 11.85 17.70
C ASP A 272 -10.52 11.14 17.82
N PHE A 273 -10.94 10.41 16.80
CA PHE A 273 -12.18 9.62 16.79
C PHE A 273 -12.11 8.35 17.64
N ALA A 274 -10.94 7.96 18.11
CA ALA A 274 -10.75 6.80 18.97
C ALA A 274 -11.37 6.95 20.37
N SER A 275 -11.90 8.13 20.74
CA SER A 275 -12.48 8.38 22.05
C SER A 275 -13.91 7.87 22.22
N THR A 276 -14.58 7.37 21.20
CA THR A 276 -15.97 6.93 21.27
C THR A 276 -16.16 5.52 20.73
N THR A 277 -16.12 4.55 21.62
CA THR A 277 -16.96 3.35 21.61
C THR A 277 -16.73 2.27 20.57
N THR A 278 -15.58 2.13 19.96
CA THR A 278 -15.29 0.89 19.27
C THR A 278 -14.16 0.16 19.97
N TYR A 279 -14.37 -1.10 20.30
CA TYR A 279 -13.36 -2.07 20.72
C TYR A 279 -12.43 -2.38 19.54
N GLU A 280 -11.89 -1.39 18.90
CA GLU A 280 -10.86 -1.57 17.92
C GLU A 280 -9.54 -1.68 18.65
N PHE A 281 -9.12 -2.90 18.88
CA PHE A 281 -7.74 -3.20 19.21
C PHE A 281 -6.89 -2.79 18.02
N ASP A 282 -6.53 -1.51 17.96
CA ASP A 282 -5.55 -1.04 17.01
C ASP A 282 -4.17 -1.40 17.52
N TYR A 283 -3.76 -2.58 17.10
CA TYR A 283 -2.36 -2.90 17.18
C TYR A 283 -1.67 -2.18 16.01
N SER A 284 -0.92 -1.14 16.35
CA SER A 284 0.13 -0.63 15.47
C SER A 284 0.92 -1.82 14.95
N TYR A 285 1.11 -1.89 13.64
CA TYR A 285 2.03 -2.87 13.07
C TYR A 285 3.44 -2.52 13.54
N ASN A 286 3.85 -3.12 14.62
CA ASN A 286 5.26 -3.18 14.95
C ASN A 286 5.89 -4.20 14.00
N ILE A 287 6.71 -3.73 13.11
CA ILE A 287 7.46 -4.55 12.15
C ILE A 287 8.71 -5.10 12.82
#